data_49026927f07979274fc8791caf2742a9
#
_entry.id   49026927f07979274fc8791caf2742a9
#
_cell.length_a   1.000
_cell.length_b   1.000
_cell.length_c   1.000
_cell.angle_alpha   90.00
_cell.angle_beta   90.00
_cell.angle_gamma   90.00
#
_symmetry.space_group_name_H-M   'P 1'
#
loop_
_entity.id
_entity.type
_entity.pdbx_description
1 polymer ?
#
loop_
_entity_poly.entity_id
_entity_poly.type
_entity_poly.pdbx_seq_one_letter_code
_entity_poly.pdbx_strand_id
1 'polypeptide(L)'
;LCLLSPSLLPLSLHSLQGRLHAVDIVTFQDGGHQITLKGTFVTTPSLDTLLLMTADSHYHLLKKQSVIEQISDSAPFEYADKGVVSRTLQREFGSQFNVQSSTHYVICSSASAVDTNRCTAALERLFKGFFAFWRNRGLSLTPPPNQLVIVLHGNREMYQQHGQNELGAAVSSVHGYYSQKTNRVNLLAIDVAQRNGIARGASSILASRTMATVIHEATHQLSYNSGLQTRLAPHPLWFSEGLAIFFEPPNLKTQTGYQPIGSVSPLHLGIYRTASRVRKVMNLEELVSHDRAFRDSATIRMAYAQSWALTYFLIRTRREEFLNYLKTHGAKQSLCADNSEIRLRDFEEAFGETIRELQRGFQRYMQRVN
;
A
#
# COMPACT_ATOMS: atom_id res chain seq x y z
N LEU A 1 -18.31 -48.52 29.48
CA LEU A 1 -17.84 -47.14 29.74
C LEU A 1 -17.29 -46.56 28.43
N CYS A 2 -18.15 -45.82 27.72
CA CYS A 2 -17.76 -45.07 26.54
C CYS A 2 -17.18 -43.73 26.99
N LEU A 3 -15.94 -43.47 26.63
CA LEU A 3 -15.32 -42.13 26.70
C LEU A 3 -15.58 -41.40 25.40
N LEU A 4 -16.41 -40.39 25.46
CA LEU A 4 -16.66 -39.42 24.37
C LEU A 4 -15.49 -38.44 24.28
N SER A 5 -14.80 -38.43 23.16
CA SER A 5 -13.83 -37.37 22.79
C SER A 5 -14.60 -36.12 22.39
N PRO A 6 -14.19 -34.92 22.82
CA PRO A 6 -14.78 -33.70 22.34
C PRO A 6 -14.27 -33.39 20.93
N SER A 7 -15.19 -33.39 19.97
CA SER A 7 -14.96 -32.90 18.61
C SER A 7 -14.68 -31.41 18.64
N LEU A 8 -13.46 -31.03 18.27
CA LEU A 8 -13.09 -29.64 17.95
C LEU A 8 -13.82 -29.22 16.66
N LEU A 9 -14.86 -28.42 16.79
CA LEU A 9 -15.49 -27.71 15.70
C LEU A 9 -14.49 -26.70 15.15
N PRO A 10 -14.33 -26.58 13.82
CA PRO A 10 -13.50 -25.55 13.23
C PRO A 10 -14.15 -24.18 13.50
N LEU A 11 -13.45 -23.34 14.23
CA LEU A 11 -13.79 -21.93 14.37
C LEU A 11 -13.81 -21.30 12.96
N SER A 12 -15.01 -21.07 12.45
CA SER A 12 -15.22 -20.41 11.17
C SER A 12 -14.67 -18.99 11.24
N LEU A 13 -13.74 -18.67 10.37
CA LEU A 13 -13.15 -17.32 10.13
C LEU A 13 -14.18 -16.28 9.63
N HIS A 14 -15.47 -16.52 9.78
CA HIS A 14 -16.58 -15.68 9.27
C HIS A 14 -17.05 -14.61 10.25
N SER A 15 -16.41 -14.39 11.39
CA SER A 15 -16.94 -13.48 12.43
C SER A 15 -16.35 -12.08 12.47
N LEU A 16 -15.52 -11.68 11.51
CA LEU A 16 -15.02 -10.29 11.39
C LEU A 16 -15.78 -9.44 10.35
N GLN A 17 -16.68 -10.06 9.60
CA GLN A 17 -17.59 -9.31 8.72
C GLN A 17 -18.87 -8.99 9.50
N GLY A 18 -19.04 -7.70 9.86
CA GLY A 18 -20.36 -7.19 10.23
C GLY A 18 -20.57 -6.74 11.67
N ARG A 19 -19.57 -6.33 12.43
CA ARG A 19 -19.85 -5.33 13.45
C ARG A 19 -20.08 -4.02 12.71
N LEU A 20 -21.36 -3.67 12.57
CA LEU A 20 -21.76 -2.29 12.26
C LEU A 20 -21.13 -1.45 13.37
N HIS A 21 -20.02 -0.81 13.09
CA HIS A 21 -19.40 0.10 14.05
C HIS A 21 -20.38 1.23 14.28
N ALA A 22 -20.63 1.57 15.55
CA ALA A 22 -21.40 2.74 15.91
C ALA A 22 -20.72 4.00 15.38
N VAL A 23 -21.50 5.01 15.12
CA VAL A 23 -20.97 6.32 14.78
C VAL A 23 -20.59 7.03 16.07
N ASP A 24 -19.38 7.52 16.15
CA ASP A 24 -18.88 8.34 17.22
C ASP A 24 -18.73 9.80 16.77
N ILE A 25 -19.18 10.74 17.61
CA ILE A 25 -18.91 12.18 17.47
C ILE A 25 -17.91 12.51 18.57
N VAL A 26 -16.73 12.97 18.16
CA VAL A 26 -15.63 13.25 19.10
C VAL A 26 -15.20 14.69 18.97
N THR A 27 -15.26 15.41 20.08
CA THR A 27 -14.74 16.77 20.20
C THR A 27 -13.44 16.75 20.99
N PHE A 28 -12.39 17.34 20.43
CA PHE A 28 -11.05 17.33 21.02
C PHE A 28 -10.31 18.64 20.77
N GLN A 29 -9.27 18.88 21.57
CA GLN A 29 -8.38 20.04 21.44
C GLN A 29 -7.18 19.70 20.57
N ASP A 30 -6.93 20.51 19.53
CA ASP A 30 -5.76 20.41 18.68
C ASP A 30 -5.22 21.82 18.33
N GLY A 31 -3.93 22.07 18.62
CA GLY A 31 -3.28 23.33 18.32
C GLY A 31 -3.99 24.59 18.90
N GLY A 32 -4.66 24.46 20.03
CA GLY A 32 -5.43 25.56 20.64
C GLY A 32 -6.87 25.70 20.10
N HIS A 33 -7.28 24.89 19.14
CA HIS A 33 -8.62 24.88 18.56
C HIS A 33 -9.41 23.66 18.99
N GLN A 34 -10.71 23.84 19.15
CA GLN A 34 -11.64 22.76 19.38
C GLN A 34 -12.14 22.24 18.04
N ILE A 35 -11.96 20.93 17.80
CA ILE A 35 -12.34 20.24 16.57
C ILE A 35 -13.35 19.15 16.91
N THR A 36 -14.42 19.06 16.13
CA THR A 36 -15.40 17.97 16.23
C THR A 36 -15.36 17.13 14.96
N LEU A 37 -15.17 15.83 15.11
CA LEU A 37 -15.19 14.85 14.04
C LEU A 37 -16.27 13.81 14.24
N LYS A 38 -16.85 13.33 13.14
CA LYS A 38 -17.78 12.21 13.09
C LYS A 38 -17.12 11.04 12.38
N GLY A 39 -17.09 9.87 13.02
CA GLY A 39 -16.41 8.70 12.48
C GLY A 39 -16.75 7.42 13.23
N THR A 40 -15.88 6.44 13.14
CA THR A 40 -15.92 5.22 13.93
C THR A 40 -14.54 4.91 14.49
N PHE A 41 -14.47 4.40 15.71
CA PHE A 41 -13.18 4.02 16.28
C PHE A 41 -12.68 2.70 15.65
N VAL A 42 -11.42 2.74 15.23
CA VAL A 42 -10.66 1.56 14.87
C VAL A 42 -10.03 1.00 16.15
N THR A 43 -10.10 -0.30 16.38
CA THR A 43 -9.49 -0.92 17.56
C THR A 43 -7.99 -0.59 17.59
N THR A 44 -7.53 -0.01 18.69
CA THR A 44 -6.12 0.29 18.91
C THR A 44 -5.65 -0.32 20.23
N PRO A 45 -4.48 -0.95 20.24
CA PRO A 45 -3.90 -1.50 21.47
C PRO A 45 -3.34 -0.41 22.40
N SER A 46 -3.13 0.82 21.90
CA SER A 46 -2.58 1.91 22.70
C SER A 46 -3.59 2.42 23.71
N LEU A 47 -3.17 2.52 24.98
CA LEU A 47 -4.01 3.09 26.06
C LEU A 47 -4.19 4.60 25.94
N ASP A 48 -3.23 5.31 25.32
CA ASP A 48 -3.17 6.78 25.30
C ASP A 48 -3.63 7.40 23.99
N THR A 49 -3.80 6.58 22.95
CA THR A 49 -4.14 7.04 21.60
C THR A 49 -5.42 6.35 21.11
N LEU A 50 -6.34 7.14 20.60
CA LEU A 50 -7.53 6.67 19.88
C LEU A 50 -7.31 6.85 18.39
N LEU A 51 -7.77 5.88 17.62
CA LEU A 51 -7.74 5.94 16.16
C LEU A 51 -9.17 6.04 15.65
N LEU A 52 -9.57 7.23 15.18
CA LEU A 52 -10.87 7.52 14.60
C LEU A 52 -10.78 7.48 13.07
N MET A 53 -11.67 6.77 12.42
CA MET A 53 -11.84 6.77 10.97
C MET A 53 -13.08 7.58 10.58
N THR A 54 -12.91 8.61 9.77
CA THR A 54 -14.01 9.40 9.21
C THR A 54 -14.61 8.76 7.96
N ALA A 55 -15.79 9.21 7.54
CA ALA A 55 -16.54 8.62 6.43
C ALA A 55 -15.78 8.61 5.07
N ASP A 56 -14.84 9.52 4.88
CA ASP A 56 -13.94 9.59 3.73
C ASP A 56 -12.69 8.73 3.88
N SER A 57 -12.69 7.81 4.84
CA SER A 57 -11.61 6.87 5.16
C SER A 57 -10.32 7.50 5.70
N HIS A 58 -10.35 8.76 6.18
CA HIS A 58 -9.20 9.35 6.86
C HIS A 58 -9.06 8.81 8.28
N TYR A 59 -7.83 8.58 8.71
CA TYR A 59 -7.49 8.23 10.07
C TYR A 59 -7.01 9.45 10.85
N HIS A 60 -7.60 9.64 12.02
CA HIS A 60 -7.24 10.69 12.97
C HIS A 60 -6.71 10.03 14.24
N LEU A 61 -5.44 10.30 14.56
CA LEU A 61 -4.82 9.87 15.81
C LEU A 61 -5.10 10.93 16.87
N LEU A 62 -5.89 10.58 17.86
CA LEU A 62 -6.32 11.48 18.94
C LEU A 62 -5.66 11.03 20.25
N LYS A 63 -5.00 11.96 20.95
CA LYS A 63 -4.57 11.68 22.32
C LYS A 63 -5.80 11.63 23.22
N LYS A 64 -5.99 10.59 24.02
CA LYS A 64 -7.15 10.49 24.93
C LYS A 64 -7.32 11.72 25.80
N GLN A 65 -6.23 12.26 26.30
CA GLN A 65 -6.22 13.46 27.13
C GLN A 65 -6.68 14.74 26.40
N SER A 66 -6.67 14.78 25.07
CA SER A 66 -7.14 15.90 24.27
C SER A 66 -8.64 15.83 24.00
N VAL A 67 -9.30 14.69 24.26
CA VAL A 67 -10.72 14.51 24.04
C VAL A 67 -11.51 15.23 25.12
N ILE A 68 -12.40 16.12 24.67
CA ILE A 68 -13.30 16.93 25.54
C ILE A 68 -14.61 16.20 25.72
N GLU A 69 -15.13 15.65 24.61
CA GLU A 69 -16.45 15.01 24.60
C GLU A 69 -16.45 13.87 23.57
N GLN A 70 -17.13 12.78 23.92
CA GLN A 70 -17.41 11.69 23.02
C GLN A 70 -18.87 11.27 23.15
N ILE A 71 -19.60 11.28 22.05
CA ILE A 71 -20.98 10.81 21.95
C ILE A 71 -21.02 9.66 20.95
N SER A 72 -21.49 8.49 21.39
CA SER A 72 -21.69 7.33 20.52
C SER A 72 -23.16 7.25 20.11
N ASP A 73 -23.40 7.20 18.80
CA ASP A 73 -24.73 7.00 18.20
C ASP A 73 -24.88 5.51 17.85
N SER A 74 -26.08 4.96 18.04
CA SER A 74 -26.40 3.58 17.63
C SER A 74 -26.51 3.41 16.11
N ALA A 75 -26.50 4.51 15.35
CA ALA A 75 -26.53 4.47 13.90
C ALA A 75 -25.29 3.72 13.33
N PRO A 76 -25.46 2.88 12.29
CA PRO A 76 -24.33 2.23 11.65
C PRO A 76 -23.43 3.26 10.97
N PHE A 77 -22.11 3.02 11.04
CA PHE A 77 -21.14 3.83 10.30
C PHE A 77 -21.30 3.58 8.81
N GLU A 78 -21.37 4.66 8.03
CA GLU A 78 -21.43 4.61 6.57
C GLU A 78 -20.26 5.39 5.97
N TYR A 79 -19.68 4.81 4.92
CA TYR A 79 -18.67 5.51 4.13
C TYR A 79 -19.32 6.61 3.28
N ALA A 80 -18.58 7.68 3.07
CA ALA A 80 -19.01 8.76 2.18
C ALA A 80 -19.21 8.25 0.75
N ASP A 81 -20.33 8.60 0.16
CA ASP A 81 -20.57 8.32 -1.25
C ASP A 81 -19.63 9.12 -2.16
N LYS A 82 -19.49 8.67 -3.42
CA LYS A 82 -18.59 9.31 -4.39
C LYS A 82 -18.90 10.78 -4.64
N GLY A 83 -20.17 11.21 -4.51
CA GLY A 83 -20.56 12.59 -4.71
C GLY A 83 -20.09 13.46 -3.56
N VAL A 84 -20.21 12.97 -2.31
CA VAL A 84 -19.67 13.67 -1.11
C VAL A 84 -18.16 13.78 -1.22
N VAL A 85 -17.45 12.67 -1.52
CA VAL A 85 -15.99 12.66 -1.70
C VAL A 85 -15.58 13.64 -2.79
N SER A 86 -16.25 13.65 -3.94
CA SER A 86 -15.94 14.56 -5.06
C SER A 86 -16.10 16.03 -4.67
N ARG A 87 -17.18 16.39 -3.98
CA ARG A 87 -17.39 17.76 -3.52
C ARG A 87 -16.35 18.19 -2.48
N THR A 88 -15.95 17.29 -1.59
CA THR A 88 -14.91 17.55 -0.60
C THR A 88 -13.58 17.81 -1.28
N LEU A 89 -13.17 16.95 -2.23
CA LEU A 89 -11.94 17.14 -3.00
C LEU A 89 -11.95 18.44 -3.83
N GLN A 90 -13.09 18.78 -4.45
CA GLN A 90 -13.21 20.01 -5.22
C GLN A 90 -13.05 21.27 -4.34
N ARG A 91 -13.57 21.24 -3.09
CA ARG A 91 -13.38 22.33 -2.13
C ARG A 91 -11.94 22.41 -1.61
N GLU A 92 -11.32 21.26 -1.35
CA GLU A 92 -9.95 21.16 -0.83
C GLU A 92 -8.92 21.66 -1.85
N PHE A 93 -9.03 21.21 -3.12
CA PHE A 93 -8.04 21.44 -4.16
C PHE A 93 -8.37 22.67 -5.07
N GLY A 94 -9.58 23.19 -4.99
CA GLY A 94 -10.00 24.38 -5.75
C GLY A 94 -10.22 24.14 -7.25
N SER A 95 -10.39 25.24 -8.01
CA SER A 95 -10.78 25.20 -9.41
C SER A 95 -9.68 24.72 -10.37
N GLN A 96 -8.44 24.64 -9.92
CA GLN A 96 -7.33 24.13 -10.73
C GLN A 96 -7.36 22.60 -10.88
N PHE A 97 -8.15 21.92 -10.07
CA PHE A 97 -8.35 20.47 -10.13
C PHE A 97 -9.74 20.13 -10.66
N ASN A 98 -9.78 19.13 -11.54
CA ASN A 98 -11.01 18.49 -11.97
C ASN A 98 -11.19 17.17 -11.22
N VAL A 99 -12.41 16.91 -10.75
CA VAL A 99 -12.74 15.66 -10.07
C VAL A 99 -13.60 14.81 -10.98
N GLN A 100 -13.12 13.61 -11.28
CA GLN A 100 -13.87 12.60 -12.06
C GLN A 100 -13.95 11.28 -11.30
N SER A 101 -14.98 10.50 -11.54
CA SER A 101 -15.18 9.19 -10.93
C SER A 101 -15.16 8.10 -11.98
N SER A 102 -14.56 6.95 -11.61
CA SER A 102 -14.67 5.69 -12.35
C SER A 102 -15.43 4.65 -11.51
N THR A 103 -15.35 3.38 -11.88
CA THR A 103 -16.02 2.32 -11.11
C THR A 103 -15.49 2.21 -9.69
N HIS A 104 -14.14 2.22 -9.53
CA HIS A 104 -13.50 1.95 -8.24
C HIS A 104 -12.74 3.16 -7.68
N TYR A 105 -12.61 4.25 -8.44
CA TYR A 105 -11.79 5.40 -8.05
C TYR A 105 -12.50 6.74 -8.22
N VAL A 106 -12.16 7.68 -7.34
CA VAL A 106 -12.37 9.12 -7.52
C VAL A 106 -11.01 9.75 -7.77
N ILE A 107 -10.85 10.41 -8.90
CA ILE A 107 -9.59 11.03 -9.33
C ILE A 107 -9.73 12.55 -9.30
N CYS A 108 -8.96 13.20 -8.43
CA CYS A 108 -8.80 14.65 -8.35
C CYS A 108 -7.52 15.04 -9.10
N SER A 109 -7.62 15.75 -10.21
CA SER A 109 -6.49 15.94 -11.13
C SER A 109 -6.35 17.36 -11.62
N SER A 110 -5.13 17.91 -11.56
CA SER A 110 -4.70 19.12 -12.28
C SER A 110 -3.84 18.80 -13.51
N ALA A 111 -3.68 17.52 -13.84
CA ALA A 111 -2.98 17.08 -15.04
C ALA A 111 -3.86 17.17 -16.29
N SER A 112 -3.27 16.94 -17.47
CA SER A 112 -4.00 16.90 -18.72
C SER A 112 -5.09 15.83 -18.71
N ALA A 113 -6.19 16.02 -19.46
CA ALA A 113 -7.25 15.02 -19.60
C ALA A 113 -6.70 13.69 -20.15
N VAL A 114 -5.71 13.74 -21.03
CA VAL A 114 -5.07 12.54 -21.59
C VAL A 114 -4.33 11.74 -20.51
N ASP A 115 -3.54 12.40 -19.65
CA ASP A 115 -2.79 11.73 -18.59
C ASP A 115 -3.73 11.24 -17.50
N THR A 116 -4.75 12.02 -17.15
CA THR A 116 -5.79 11.61 -16.20
C THR A 116 -6.51 10.36 -16.67
N ASN A 117 -6.93 10.30 -17.95
CA ASN A 117 -7.61 9.14 -18.51
C ASN A 117 -6.69 7.90 -18.60
N ARG A 118 -5.40 8.07 -18.92
CA ARG A 118 -4.41 6.99 -18.91
C ARG A 118 -4.21 6.44 -17.51
N CYS A 119 -4.08 7.31 -16.52
CA CYS A 119 -3.97 6.93 -15.12
C CYS A 119 -5.20 6.14 -14.68
N THR A 120 -6.40 6.68 -14.92
CA THR A 120 -7.68 6.02 -14.59
C THR A 120 -7.78 4.63 -15.20
N ALA A 121 -7.46 4.49 -16.50
CA ALA A 121 -7.51 3.20 -17.18
C ALA A 121 -6.50 2.19 -16.60
N ALA A 122 -5.33 2.63 -16.17
CA ALA A 122 -4.32 1.78 -15.53
C ALA A 122 -4.79 1.31 -14.14
N LEU A 123 -5.35 2.21 -13.35
CA LEU A 123 -5.89 1.92 -12.01
C LEU A 123 -7.03 0.89 -12.07
N GLU A 124 -7.96 1.06 -12.99
CA GLU A 124 -9.07 0.11 -13.16
C GLU A 124 -8.60 -1.28 -13.61
N ARG A 125 -7.57 -1.35 -14.48
CA ARG A 125 -6.95 -2.62 -14.86
C ARG A 125 -6.22 -3.25 -13.68
N LEU A 126 -5.46 -2.45 -12.91
CA LEU A 126 -4.78 -2.93 -11.72
C LEU A 126 -5.78 -3.50 -10.71
N PHE A 127 -6.87 -2.78 -10.42
CA PHE A 127 -7.91 -3.25 -9.50
C PHE A 127 -8.39 -4.65 -9.87
N LYS A 128 -8.86 -4.82 -11.10
CA LYS A 128 -9.32 -6.12 -11.60
C LYS A 128 -8.23 -7.19 -11.55
N GLY A 129 -7.02 -6.84 -11.97
CA GLY A 129 -5.87 -7.74 -11.98
C GLY A 129 -5.43 -8.15 -10.59
N PHE A 130 -5.42 -7.23 -9.62
CA PHE A 130 -5.03 -7.49 -8.24
C PHE A 130 -5.94 -8.52 -7.56
N PHE A 131 -7.25 -8.31 -7.62
CA PHE A 131 -8.20 -9.26 -7.02
C PHE A 131 -8.23 -10.60 -7.75
N ALA A 132 -8.13 -10.61 -9.08
CA ALA A 132 -8.02 -11.84 -9.86
C ALA A 132 -6.74 -12.62 -9.56
N PHE A 133 -5.60 -11.92 -9.41
CA PHE A 133 -4.32 -12.54 -9.08
C PHE A 133 -4.36 -13.32 -7.76
N TRP A 134 -4.90 -12.73 -6.71
CA TRP A 134 -4.99 -13.36 -5.40
C TRP A 134 -6.04 -14.46 -5.36
N ARG A 135 -7.22 -14.22 -5.92
CA ARG A 135 -8.28 -15.24 -6.02
C ARG A 135 -7.79 -16.50 -6.74
N ASN A 136 -7.08 -16.36 -7.86
CA ASN A 136 -6.52 -17.49 -8.61
C ASN A 136 -5.42 -18.24 -7.83
N ARG A 137 -4.96 -17.70 -6.71
CA ARG A 137 -3.98 -18.32 -5.81
C ARG A 137 -4.60 -18.83 -4.52
N GLY A 138 -5.93 -18.79 -4.40
CA GLY A 138 -6.64 -19.30 -3.24
C GLY A 138 -6.80 -18.28 -2.10
N LEU A 139 -6.55 -16.98 -2.36
CA LEU A 139 -6.78 -15.91 -1.38
C LEU A 139 -7.91 -15.01 -1.87
N SER A 140 -9.07 -15.10 -1.20
CA SER A 140 -10.19 -14.20 -1.43
C SER A 140 -10.02 -12.94 -0.58
N LEU A 141 -9.81 -11.82 -1.25
CA LEU A 141 -9.71 -10.48 -0.62
C LEU A 141 -11.07 -9.79 -0.69
N THR A 142 -11.33 -8.92 0.27
CA THR A 142 -12.55 -8.09 0.31
C THR A 142 -12.31 -6.81 -0.47
N PRO A 143 -13.11 -6.49 -1.50
CA PRO A 143 -13.00 -5.20 -2.17
C PRO A 143 -13.25 -4.04 -1.21
N PRO A 144 -12.62 -2.86 -1.42
CA PRO A 144 -12.91 -1.66 -0.65
C PRO A 144 -14.40 -1.32 -0.67
N PRO A 145 -14.99 -0.92 0.48
CA PRO A 145 -16.42 -0.61 0.56
C PRO A 145 -16.81 0.68 -0.16
N ASN A 146 -15.84 1.55 -0.44
CA ASN A 146 -16.02 2.85 -1.11
C ASN A 146 -14.96 3.03 -2.20
N GLN A 147 -15.15 4.04 -3.08
CA GLN A 147 -14.15 4.38 -4.09
C GLN A 147 -12.85 4.88 -3.44
N LEU A 148 -11.74 4.44 -4.00
CA LEU A 148 -10.41 4.86 -3.62
C LEU A 148 -10.07 6.23 -4.24
N VAL A 149 -9.35 7.06 -3.49
CA VAL A 149 -9.03 8.43 -3.93
C VAL A 149 -7.61 8.51 -4.47
N ILE A 150 -7.49 9.12 -5.65
CA ILE A 150 -6.22 9.44 -6.30
C ILE A 150 -6.14 10.95 -6.49
N VAL A 151 -5.04 11.57 -6.09
CA VAL A 151 -4.72 12.98 -6.38
C VAL A 151 -3.58 13.01 -7.37
N LEU A 152 -3.84 13.55 -8.57
CA LEU A 152 -2.87 13.61 -9.67
C LEU A 152 -2.49 15.07 -9.92
N HIS A 153 -1.29 15.45 -9.52
CA HIS A 153 -0.76 16.81 -9.67
C HIS A 153 -0.13 17.02 -11.04
N GLY A 154 -0.55 18.04 -11.75
CA GLY A 154 -0.06 18.37 -13.10
C GLY A 154 1.34 18.98 -13.12
N ASN A 155 1.83 19.50 -11.99
CA ASN A 155 3.17 20.05 -11.88
C ASN A 155 3.83 19.73 -10.53
N ARG A 156 5.15 19.91 -10.48
CA ARG A 156 5.97 19.55 -9.32
C ARG A 156 5.76 20.46 -8.12
N GLU A 157 5.53 21.73 -8.34
CA GLU A 157 5.33 22.72 -7.27
C GLU A 157 4.09 22.38 -6.46
N MET A 158 2.96 22.15 -7.13
CA MET A 158 1.70 21.75 -6.48
C MET A 158 1.84 20.42 -5.73
N TYR A 159 2.54 19.45 -6.34
CA TYR A 159 2.80 18.16 -5.72
C TYR A 159 3.64 18.31 -4.44
N GLN A 160 4.72 19.08 -4.49
CA GLN A 160 5.59 19.31 -3.34
C GLN A 160 4.89 20.10 -2.24
N GLN A 161 4.16 21.16 -2.60
CA GLN A 161 3.39 21.95 -1.65
C GLN A 161 2.36 21.10 -0.90
N HIS A 162 1.64 20.23 -1.62
CA HIS A 162 0.66 19.33 -1.01
C HIS A 162 1.33 18.29 -0.11
N GLY A 163 2.40 17.64 -0.58
CA GLY A 163 3.08 16.56 0.14
C GLY A 163 4.00 17.03 1.27
N GLN A 164 4.33 18.34 1.35
CA GLN A 164 5.26 18.88 2.34
C GLN A 164 4.84 18.58 3.79
N ASN A 165 3.56 18.70 4.09
CA ASN A 165 3.04 18.48 5.44
C ASN A 165 3.11 17.00 5.87
N GLU A 166 3.14 16.08 4.93
CA GLU A 166 3.14 14.64 5.19
C GLU A 166 4.53 14.02 5.09
N LEU A 167 5.30 14.40 4.08
CA LEU A 167 6.60 13.83 3.78
C LEU A 167 7.78 14.74 4.13
N GLY A 168 7.54 16.01 4.45
CA GLY A 168 8.60 16.99 4.65
C GLY A 168 9.50 17.09 3.41
N ALA A 169 10.81 17.21 3.62
CA ALA A 169 11.79 17.34 2.54
C ALA A 169 11.84 16.11 1.59
N ALA A 170 11.40 14.94 2.04
CA ALA A 170 11.43 13.71 1.24
C ALA A 170 10.51 13.79 0.00
N VAL A 171 9.49 14.66 0.00
CA VAL A 171 8.57 14.85 -1.14
C VAL A 171 9.29 15.23 -2.43
N SER A 172 10.44 15.91 -2.33
CA SER A 172 11.23 16.33 -3.50
C SER A 172 11.88 15.16 -4.25
N SER A 173 12.12 14.04 -3.58
CA SER A 173 12.81 12.85 -4.10
C SER A 173 11.89 11.79 -4.67
N VAL A 174 10.57 11.87 -4.41
CA VAL A 174 9.58 10.89 -4.87
C VAL A 174 8.62 11.48 -5.93
N HIS A 175 8.00 10.61 -6.72
CA HIS A 175 7.05 10.99 -7.77
C HIS A 175 5.60 10.55 -7.44
N GLY A 176 5.43 9.84 -6.35
CA GLY A 176 4.17 9.40 -5.80
C GLY A 176 4.35 8.89 -4.39
N TYR A 177 3.25 8.81 -3.66
CA TYR A 177 3.16 8.14 -2.37
C TYR A 177 1.71 7.79 -2.05
N TYR A 178 1.54 6.69 -1.34
CA TYR A 178 0.28 6.35 -0.70
C TYR A 178 0.31 6.79 0.77
N SER A 179 -0.69 7.55 1.18
CA SER A 179 -0.86 7.97 2.56
C SER A 179 -1.76 7.01 3.32
N GLN A 180 -1.21 6.32 4.30
CA GLN A 180 -2.00 5.47 5.20
C GLN A 180 -2.94 6.30 6.10
N LYS A 181 -2.62 7.58 6.32
CA LYS A 181 -3.44 8.49 7.12
C LYS A 181 -4.68 8.93 6.35
N THR A 182 -4.51 9.47 5.15
CA THR A 182 -5.62 10.00 4.34
C THR A 182 -6.27 8.96 3.43
N ASN A 183 -5.67 7.76 3.33
CA ASN A 183 -6.07 6.71 2.38
C ASN A 183 -5.99 7.13 0.91
N ARG A 184 -5.20 8.15 0.59
CA ARG A 184 -5.07 8.70 -0.76
C ARG A 184 -3.75 8.33 -1.39
N VAL A 185 -3.76 8.10 -2.68
CA VAL A 185 -2.54 8.06 -3.50
C VAL A 185 -2.33 9.44 -4.09
N ASN A 186 -1.14 9.98 -3.90
CA ASN A 186 -0.71 11.28 -4.44
C ASN A 186 0.36 11.05 -5.49
N LEU A 187 0.15 11.57 -6.70
CA LEU A 187 0.99 11.32 -7.87
C LEU A 187 1.39 12.61 -8.54
N LEU A 188 2.60 12.68 -9.03
CA LEU A 188 3.06 13.70 -9.96
C LEU A 188 2.90 13.18 -11.39
N ALA A 189 2.04 13.82 -12.17
CA ALA A 189 1.99 13.60 -13.62
C ALA A 189 3.26 14.17 -14.25
N ILE A 190 4.06 13.31 -14.86
CA ILE A 190 5.21 13.78 -15.63
C ILE A 190 4.69 14.07 -17.03
N ASP A 191 4.41 15.34 -17.31
CA ASP A 191 4.05 15.79 -18.67
C ASP A 191 5.24 15.59 -19.61
N VAL A 192 5.10 14.59 -20.47
CA VAL A 192 6.08 14.28 -21.50
C VAL A 192 6.09 15.33 -22.60
N ALA A 193 4.99 16.09 -22.75
CA ALA A 193 4.85 17.09 -23.79
C ALA A 193 5.59 18.42 -23.48
N GLN A 194 5.77 18.76 -22.20
CA GLN A 194 6.45 20.00 -21.81
C GLN A 194 7.98 19.98 -21.99
N ARG A 195 8.58 18.83 -22.28
CA ARG A 195 10.01 18.71 -22.56
C ARG A 195 10.27 18.78 -24.07
N ASN A 196 10.06 19.96 -24.66
CA ASN A 196 10.51 20.24 -26.01
C ASN A 196 12.00 19.86 -26.17
N GLY A 197 12.28 18.82 -26.96
CA GLY A 197 13.64 18.39 -27.28
C GLY A 197 14.05 16.99 -26.83
N ILE A 198 13.19 16.24 -26.12
CA ILE A 198 13.51 14.86 -25.75
C ILE A 198 13.17 13.91 -26.91
N ALA A 199 14.14 13.10 -27.33
CA ALA A 199 13.95 12.07 -28.34
C ALA A 199 12.77 11.14 -27.98
N ARG A 200 11.99 10.68 -28.98
CA ARG A 200 10.81 9.83 -28.81
C ARG A 200 11.03 8.62 -27.87
N GLY A 201 12.23 8.05 -27.84
CA GLY A 201 12.60 6.94 -26.96
C GLY A 201 12.66 7.34 -25.48
N ALA A 202 13.18 8.52 -25.13
CA ALA A 202 13.26 9.01 -23.75
C ALA A 202 11.86 9.37 -23.20
N SER A 203 10.96 9.87 -24.06
CA SER A 203 9.55 10.12 -23.74
C SER A 203 8.81 8.84 -23.33
N SER A 204 9.03 7.73 -24.03
CA SER A 204 8.41 6.42 -23.69
C SER A 204 8.92 5.83 -22.37
N ILE A 205 10.22 6.02 -22.05
CA ILE A 205 10.83 5.58 -20.80
C ILE A 205 10.25 6.36 -19.60
N LEU A 206 10.09 7.68 -19.75
CA LEU A 206 9.49 8.52 -18.71
C LEU A 206 8.03 8.16 -18.47
N ALA A 207 7.23 7.98 -19.51
CA ALA A 207 5.85 7.53 -19.41
C ALA A 207 5.74 6.17 -18.73
N SER A 208 6.68 5.26 -18.99
CA SER A 208 6.75 3.96 -18.35
C SER A 208 7.08 4.06 -16.85
N ARG A 209 8.02 4.94 -16.47
CA ARG A 209 8.36 5.16 -15.05
C ARG A 209 7.19 5.78 -14.28
N THR A 210 6.50 6.75 -14.88
CA THR A 210 5.28 7.32 -14.28
C THR A 210 4.21 6.25 -14.08
N MET A 211 4.01 5.38 -15.08
CA MET A 211 3.06 4.29 -14.98
C MET A 211 3.47 3.26 -13.90
N ALA A 212 4.74 2.94 -13.77
CA ALA A 212 5.24 2.08 -12.69
C ALA A 212 4.93 2.69 -11.33
N THR A 213 5.16 4.01 -11.13
CA THR A 213 4.79 4.71 -9.89
C THR A 213 3.28 4.66 -9.62
N VAL A 214 2.44 4.88 -10.64
CA VAL A 214 0.97 4.77 -10.49
C VAL A 214 0.58 3.39 -9.98
N ILE A 215 1.12 2.32 -10.57
CA ILE A 215 0.84 0.94 -10.18
C ILE A 215 1.38 0.64 -8.79
N HIS A 216 2.59 1.11 -8.46
CA HIS A 216 3.23 0.95 -7.17
C HIS A 216 2.35 1.50 -6.04
N GLU A 217 2.03 2.79 -6.09
CA GLU A 217 1.27 3.46 -5.04
C GLU A 217 -0.17 2.94 -4.93
N ALA A 218 -0.78 2.63 -6.06
CA ALA A 218 -2.10 2.02 -6.07
C ALA A 218 -2.08 0.57 -5.55
N THR A 219 -0.97 -0.16 -5.69
CA THR A 219 -0.81 -1.49 -5.08
C THR A 219 -0.76 -1.39 -3.56
N HIS A 220 -0.05 -0.40 -3.00
CA HIS A 220 -0.12 -0.12 -1.57
C HIS A 220 -1.56 0.17 -1.14
N GLN A 221 -2.25 1.09 -1.83
CA GLN A 221 -3.63 1.43 -1.52
C GLN A 221 -4.55 0.20 -1.56
N LEU A 222 -4.45 -0.64 -2.59
CA LEU A 222 -5.23 -1.87 -2.69
C LEU A 222 -4.89 -2.87 -1.57
N SER A 223 -3.62 -3.06 -1.26
CA SER A 223 -3.17 -3.96 -0.20
C SER A 223 -3.77 -3.58 1.16
N TYR A 224 -3.77 -2.30 1.49
CA TYR A 224 -4.31 -1.78 2.74
C TYR A 224 -5.84 -1.67 2.79
N ASN A 225 -6.52 -1.73 1.64
CA ASN A 225 -7.99 -1.63 1.58
C ASN A 225 -8.68 -2.95 1.20
N SER A 226 -7.93 -4.04 1.07
CA SER A 226 -8.48 -5.36 0.72
C SER A 226 -8.36 -6.40 1.84
N GLY A 227 -7.81 -6.04 2.99
CA GLY A 227 -7.51 -6.94 4.09
C GLY A 227 -6.20 -7.71 3.93
N LEU A 228 -5.38 -7.39 2.92
CA LEU A 228 -4.06 -7.99 2.73
C LEU A 228 -3.04 -7.41 3.72
N GLN A 229 -3.16 -6.14 4.02
CA GLN A 229 -2.40 -5.41 5.04
C GLN A 229 -3.36 -4.52 5.85
N THR A 230 -3.05 -4.27 7.11
CA THR A 230 -3.82 -3.36 7.97
C THR A 230 -3.13 -2.00 8.01
N ARG A 231 -3.90 -0.93 7.75
CA ARG A 231 -3.38 0.44 7.79
C ARG A 231 -2.85 0.78 9.19
N LEU A 232 -1.71 1.47 9.24
CA LEU A 232 -0.98 1.83 10.45
C LEU A 232 -0.56 0.65 11.33
N ALA A 233 -0.65 -0.59 10.83
CA ALA A 233 0.02 -1.72 11.44
C ALA A 233 1.49 -1.76 11.00
N PRO A 234 2.39 -2.25 11.85
CA PRO A 234 3.82 -2.31 11.54
C PRO A 234 4.12 -3.46 10.58
N HIS A 235 4.14 -3.17 9.30
CA HIS A 235 4.58 -4.12 8.27
C HIS A 235 6.05 -3.88 7.94
N PRO A 236 6.88 -4.93 7.80
CA PRO A 236 8.25 -4.78 7.32
C PRO A 236 8.27 -4.11 5.94
N LEU A 237 9.17 -3.16 5.72
CA LEU A 237 9.22 -2.44 4.44
C LEU A 237 9.53 -3.37 3.26
N TRP A 238 10.40 -4.40 3.44
CA TRP A 238 10.65 -5.36 2.37
C TRP A 238 9.38 -6.00 1.82
N PHE A 239 8.44 -6.29 2.70
CA PHE A 239 7.18 -6.94 2.34
C PHE A 239 6.26 -5.99 1.57
N SER A 240 6.03 -4.79 2.10
CA SER A 240 5.16 -3.80 1.46
C SER A 240 5.72 -3.35 0.11
N GLU A 241 7.01 -3.00 0.07
CA GLU A 241 7.69 -2.53 -1.14
C GLU A 241 7.90 -3.66 -2.16
N GLY A 242 8.32 -4.84 -1.69
CA GLY A 242 8.49 -6.00 -2.55
C GLY A 242 7.19 -6.41 -3.25
N LEU A 243 6.07 -6.31 -2.54
CA LEU A 243 4.74 -6.58 -3.09
C LEU A 243 4.35 -5.51 -4.12
N ALA A 244 4.53 -4.23 -3.82
CA ALA A 244 4.23 -3.14 -4.74
C ALA A 244 5.02 -3.27 -6.05
N ILE A 245 6.34 -3.51 -5.95
CA ILE A 245 7.21 -3.70 -7.11
C ILE A 245 6.85 -4.97 -7.91
N PHE A 246 6.36 -6.01 -7.25
CA PHE A 246 5.95 -7.24 -7.94
C PHE A 246 4.76 -6.99 -8.91
N PHE A 247 3.93 -6.00 -8.63
CA PHE A 247 2.82 -5.60 -9.49
C PHE A 247 3.19 -4.57 -10.57
N GLU A 248 4.33 -3.88 -10.46
CA GLU A 248 4.75 -2.79 -11.34
C GLU A 248 5.09 -3.13 -12.80
N PRO A 249 5.48 -4.36 -13.20
CA PRO A 249 6.37 -4.51 -14.35
C PRO A 249 5.84 -3.80 -15.60
N PRO A 250 6.56 -2.77 -16.10
CA PRO A 250 6.19 -2.07 -17.32
C PRO A 250 6.56 -2.91 -18.54
N ASN A 251 5.69 -2.98 -19.54
CA ASN A 251 6.05 -3.49 -20.85
C ASN A 251 5.98 -2.37 -21.90
N LEU A 252 7.13 -1.86 -22.25
CA LEU A 252 7.26 -0.81 -23.27
C LEU A 252 6.88 -1.26 -24.68
N LYS A 253 6.74 -2.55 -24.92
CA LYS A 253 6.42 -3.14 -26.24
C LYS A 253 4.92 -3.33 -26.45
N THR A 254 4.08 -3.17 -25.42
CA THR A 254 2.62 -3.27 -25.54
C THR A 254 2.01 -1.88 -25.60
N GLN A 255 0.88 -1.75 -26.34
CA GLN A 255 0.13 -0.48 -26.37
C GLN A 255 -0.35 -0.03 -24.98
N THR A 256 -0.49 -0.96 -24.05
CA THR A 256 -0.94 -0.70 -22.68
C THR A 256 0.20 -0.30 -21.75
N GLY A 257 1.48 -0.47 -22.14
CA GLY A 257 2.65 -0.21 -21.31
C GLY A 257 2.77 -1.13 -20.08
N TYR A 258 1.98 -2.22 -20.01
CA TYR A 258 1.85 -3.07 -18.82
C TYR A 258 2.09 -4.54 -19.15
N GLN A 259 2.89 -5.24 -18.35
CA GLN A 259 3.09 -6.70 -18.42
C GLN A 259 2.11 -7.46 -17.53
N PRO A 260 1.94 -8.77 -17.73
CA PRO A 260 1.23 -9.60 -16.78
C PRO A 260 1.83 -9.47 -15.37
N ILE A 261 0.97 -9.39 -14.37
CA ILE A 261 1.36 -9.31 -12.95
C ILE A 261 2.32 -10.46 -12.62
N GLY A 262 3.42 -10.13 -11.92
CA GLY A 262 4.44 -11.08 -11.52
C GLY A 262 5.43 -11.42 -12.64
N SER A 263 5.51 -10.63 -13.70
CA SER A 263 6.62 -10.68 -14.64
C SER A 263 7.95 -10.27 -14.00
N VAL A 264 9.04 -10.73 -14.57
CA VAL A 264 10.37 -10.29 -14.11
C VAL A 264 10.51 -8.78 -14.30
N SER A 265 10.99 -8.08 -13.26
CA SER A 265 11.39 -6.69 -13.36
C SER A 265 12.85 -6.61 -13.83
N PRO A 266 13.14 -6.20 -15.08
CA PRO A 266 14.51 -6.15 -15.57
C PRO A 266 15.40 -5.19 -14.78
N LEU A 267 14.81 -4.09 -14.29
CA LEU A 267 15.51 -3.10 -13.47
C LEU A 267 15.99 -3.72 -12.15
N HIS A 268 15.07 -4.31 -11.39
CA HIS A 268 15.37 -4.83 -10.05
C HIS A 268 16.22 -6.11 -10.14
N LEU A 269 15.98 -6.96 -11.14
CA LEU A 269 16.84 -8.12 -11.40
C LEU A 269 18.27 -7.69 -11.75
N GLY A 270 18.45 -6.65 -12.57
CA GLY A 270 19.76 -6.10 -12.93
C GLY A 270 20.53 -5.58 -11.72
N ILE A 271 19.85 -4.81 -10.84
CA ILE A 271 20.44 -4.29 -9.59
C ILE A 271 20.83 -5.44 -8.68
N TYR A 272 19.92 -6.39 -8.43
CA TYR A 272 20.17 -7.57 -7.60
C TYR A 272 21.37 -8.40 -8.10
N ARG A 273 21.41 -8.70 -9.40
CA ARG A 273 22.51 -9.47 -10.03
C ARG A 273 23.86 -8.76 -9.91
N THR A 274 23.89 -7.45 -10.15
CA THR A 274 25.11 -6.65 -10.00
C THR A 274 25.65 -6.73 -8.58
N ALA A 275 24.79 -6.54 -7.59
CA ALA A 275 25.18 -6.64 -6.19
C ALA A 275 25.57 -8.07 -5.78
N SER A 276 24.91 -9.09 -6.31
CA SER A 276 25.23 -10.50 -6.05
C SER A 276 26.65 -10.87 -6.53
N ARG A 277 27.04 -10.37 -7.71
CA ARG A 277 28.40 -10.62 -8.26
C ARG A 277 29.50 -10.05 -7.38
N VAL A 278 29.25 -8.92 -6.73
CA VAL A 278 30.22 -8.26 -5.84
C VAL A 278 29.99 -8.57 -4.35
N ARG A 279 29.14 -9.55 -4.05
CA ARG A 279 28.79 -9.99 -2.68
C ARG A 279 28.25 -8.87 -1.78
N LYS A 280 27.51 -7.92 -2.36
CA LYS A 280 26.86 -6.80 -1.63
C LYS A 280 25.35 -7.00 -1.45
N VAL A 281 24.84 -8.20 -1.67
CA VAL A 281 23.45 -8.58 -1.33
C VAL A 281 23.35 -8.68 0.19
N MET A 282 22.30 -8.08 0.76
CA MET A 282 22.07 -8.12 2.20
C MET A 282 21.70 -9.54 2.66
N ASN A 283 22.02 -9.86 3.91
CA ASN A 283 21.49 -11.04 4.58
C ASN A 283 19.96 -10.92 4.65
N LEU A 284 19.22 -12.02 4.41
CA LEU A 284 17.75 -12.01 4.50
C LEU A 284 17.26 -11.72 5.92
N GLU A 285 17.99 -12.14 6.93
CA GLU A 285 17.67 -11.83 8.34
C GLU A 285 17.64 -10.31 8.56
N GLU A 286 18.64 -9.59 8.06
CA GLU A 286 18.71 -8.13 8.11
C GLU A 286 17.54 -7.48 7.34
N LEU A 287 17.25 -7.96 6.13
CA LEU A 287 16.18 -7.42 5.29
C LEU A 287 14.79 -7.63 5.90
N VAL A 288 14.56 -8.82 6.50
CA VAL A 288 13.26 -9.22 7.05
C VAL A 288 13.00 -8.55 8.40
N SER A 289 14.02 -8.47 9.26
CA SER A 289 13.86 -8.00 10.62
C SER A 289 14.01 -6.48 10.80
N HIS A 290 14.66 -5.77 9.85
CA HIS A 290 14.96 -4.35 9.96
C HIS A 290 14.64 -3.54 8.73
N ASP A 291 14.25 -2.27 8.93
CA ASP A 291 13.96 -1.31 7.84
C ASP A 291 15.15 -0.35 7.59
N ARG A 292 16.31 -0.56 8.22
CA ARG A 292 17.47 0.37 8.15
C ARG A 292 17.93 0.60 6.72
N ALA A 293 17.98 -0.47 5.91
CA ALA A 293 18.46 -0.40 4.54
C ALA A 293 17.59 0.47 3.61
N PHE A 294 16.33 0.71 3.97
CA PHE A 294 15.41 1.60 3.24
C PHE A 294 15.57 3.08 3.59
N ARG A 295 16.31 3.38 4.67
CA ARG A 295 16.55 4.75 5.16
C ARG A 295 17.92 5.29 4.80
N ASP A 296 18.80 4.45 4.28
CA ASP A 296 20.16 4.80 3.89
C ASP A 296 20.28 4.90 2.37
N SER A 297 20.71 6.07 1.87
CA SER A 297 20.88 6.36 0.45
C SER A 297 21.84 5.42 -0.28
N ALA A 298 22.80 4.82 0.42
CA ALA A 298 23.76 3.87 -0.15
C ALA A 298 23.15 2.48 -0.38
N THR A 299 22.15 2.08 0.42
CA THR A 299 21.58 0.74 0.42
C THR A 299 20.14 0.66 -0.11
N ILE A 300 19.41 1.77 -0.12
CA ILE A 300 17.98 1.83 -0.47
C ILE A 300 17.66 1.15 -1.82
N ARG A 301 18.46 1.41 -2.87
CA ARG A 301 18.24 0.80 -4.18
C ARG A 301 18.37 -0.72 -4.16
N MET A 302 19.30 -1.23 -3.33
CA MET A 302 19.49 -2.65 -3.14
C MET A 302 18.36 -3.26 -2.32
N ALA A 303 17.92 -2.55 -1.27
CA ALA A 303 16.79 -2.97 -0.44
C ALA A 303 15.53 -3.19 -1.29
N TYR A 304 15.16 -2.24 -2.15
CA TYR A 304 14.05 -2.37 -3.09
C TYR A 304 14.24 -3.56 -4.06
N ALA A 305 15.44 -3.69 -4.64
CA ALA A 305 15.71 -4.77 -5.59
C ALA A 305 15.66 -6.15 -4.93
N GLN A 306 16.18 -6.27 -3.71
CA GLN A 306 16.17 -7.53 -2.97
C GLN A 306 14.77 -7.86 -2.43
N SER A 307 13.98 -6.87 -2.04
CA SER A 307 12.57 -7.03 -1.65
C SER A 307 11.73 -7.59 -2.79
N TRP A 308 11.88 -7.01 -3.99
CA TRP A 308 11.26 -7.57 -5.19
C TRP A 308 11.72 -9.02 -5.45
N ALA A 309 13.03 -9.27 -5.39
CA ALA A 309 13.58 -10.60 -5.66
C ALA A 309 13.07 -11.65 -4.66
N LEU A 310 13.00 -11.29 -3.36
CA LEU A 310 12.46 -12.15 -2.31
C LEU A 310 10.97 -12.42 -2.53
N THR A 311 10.16 -11.38 -2.75
CA THR A 311 8.73 -11.52 -3.03
C THR A 311 8.48 -12.37 -4.28
N TYR A 312 9.24 -12.15 -5.35
CA TYR A 312 9.17 -12.94 -6.58
C TYR A 312 9.48 -14.42 -6.32
N PHE A 313 10.54 -14.71 -5.58
CA PHE A 313 10.93 -16.07 -5.20
C PHE A 313 9.83 -16.73 -4.36
N LEU A 314 9.34 -16.08 -3.30
CA LEU A 314 8.35 -16.63 -2.37
C LEU A 314 7.04 -16.96 -3.08
N ILE A 315 6.50 -16.05 -3.88
CA ILE A 315 5.26 -16.28 -4.64
C ILE A 315 5.39 -17.44 -5.62
N ARG A 316 6.59 -17.67 -6.17
CA ARG A 316 6.85 -18.70 -7.19
C ARG A 316 7.16 -20.08 -6.60
N THR A 317 7.76 -20.14 -5.41
CA THR A 317 8.31 -21.39 -4.86
C THR A 317 7.75 -21.76 -3.49
N ARG A 318 7.11 -20.84 -2.77
CA ARG A 318 6.56 -20.98 -1.42
C ARG A 318 5.17 -20.36 -1.34
N ARG A 319 4.30 -20.76 -2.27
CA ARG A 319 3.00 -20.09 -2.46
C ARG A 319 2.11 -20.18 -1.24
N GLU A 320 1.97 -21.37 -0.65
CA GLU A 320 1.07 -21.60 0.49
C GLU A 320 1.60 -20.91 1.73
N GLU A 321 2.89 -21.01 1.97
CA GLU A 321 3.58 -20.37 3.07
C GLU A 321 3.50 -18.84 2.95
N PHE A 322 3.66 -18.31 1.73
CA PHE A 322 3.50 -16.89 1.48
C PHE A 322 2.05 -16.42 1.72
N LEU A 323 1.05 -17.21 1.35
CA LEU A 323 -0.35 -16.91 1.68
C LEU A 323 -0.59 -16.91 3.20
N ASN A 324 0.07 -17.77 3.96
CA ASN A 324 0.00 -17.75 5.42
C ASN A 324 0.65 -16.48 5.98
N TYR A 325 1.80 -16.08 5.46
CA TYR A 325 2.45 -14.82 5.82
C TYR A 325 1.54 -13.60 5.55
N LEU A 326 0.86 -13.57 4.39
CA LEU A 326 -0.13 -12.54 4.07
C LEU A 326 -1.27 -12.48 5.08
N LYS A 327 -1.82 -13.64 5.51
CA LYS A 327 -2.88 -13.72 6.52
C LYS A 327 -2.42 -13.18 7.87
N THR A 328 -1.19 -13.52 8.31
CA THR A 328 -0.59 -12.98 9.53
C THR A 328 -0.54 -11.45 9.49
N HIS A 329 -0.10 -10.88 8.35
CA HIS A 329 -0.04 -9.43 8.19
C HIS A 329 -1.42 -8.76 8.07
N GLY A 330 -2.38 -9.38 7.41
CA GLY A 330 -3.76 -8.90 7.35
C GLY A 330 -4.47 -8.90 8.71
N ALA A 331 -4.04 -9.76 9.64
CA ALA A 331 -4.60 -9.86 10.99
C ALA A 331 -3.93 -8.90 12.02
N LYS A 332 -2.80 -8.24 11.67
CA LYS A 332 -2.14 -7.28 12.57
C LYS A 332 -3.07 -6.10 12.86
N GLN A 333 -3.05 -5.65 14.10
CA GLN A 333 -3.84 -4.48 14.49
C GLN A 333 -3.09 -3.17 14.19
N SER A 334 -3.84 -2.11 13.87
CA SER A 334 -3.27 -0.78 13.74
C SER A 334 -2.54 -0.37 15.03
N LEU A 335 -1.39 0.26 14.89
CA LEU A 335 -0.55 0.78 15.99
C LEU A 335 -0.05 -0.30 16.97
N CYS A 336 -0.12 -1.60 16.63
CA CYS A 336 0.44 -2.64 17.49
C CYS A 336 1.97 -2.52 17.56
N ALA A 337 2.55 -3.08 18.63
CA ALA A 337 4.00 -3.16 18.78
C ALA A 337 4.61 -4.14 17.76
N ASP A 338 5.82 -3.83 17.30
CA ASP A 338 6.64 -4.68 16.45
C ASP A 338 8.12 -4.47 16.75
N ASN A 339 8.90 -5.53 16.59
CA ASN A 339 10.34 -5.49 16.71
C ASN A 339 10.98 -6.56 15.79
N SER A 340 12.31 -6.59 15.77
CA SER A 340 13.06 -7.53 14.92
C SER A 340 12.76 -9.00 15.23
N GLU A 341 12.53 -9.35 16.47
CA GLU A 341 12.24 -10.72 16.92
C GLU A 341 10.86 -11.16 16.47
N ILE A 342 9.84 -10.28 16.63
CA ILE A 342 8.47 -10.53 16.15
C ILE A 342 8.48 -10.72 14.63
N ARG A 343 9.18 -9.86 13.88
CA ARG A 343 9.26 -9.96 12.42
C ARG A 343 9.90 -11.25 11.94
N LEU A 344 10.99 -11.64 12.58
CA LEU A 344 11.70 -12.87 12.24
C LEU A 344 10.86 -14.10 12.58
N ARG A 345 10.27 -14.13 13.77
CA ARG A 345 9.35 -15.20 14.19
C ARG A 345 8.16 -15.33 13.24
N ASP A 346 7.44 -14.24 12.95
CA ASP A 346 6.30 -14.23 12.03
C ASP A 346 6.67 -14.78 10.65
N PHE A 347 7.92 -14.49 10.21
CA PHE A 347 8.46 -15.01 8.96
C PHE A 347 8.75 -16.51 9.05
N GLU A 348 9.55 -16.96 10.02
CA GLU A 348 9.94 -18.37 10.16
C GLU A 348 8.73 -19.29 10.45
N GLU A 349 7.77 -18.83 11.25
CA GLU A 349 6.51 -19.56 11.48
C GLU A 349 5.69 -19.72 10.21
N ALA A 350 5.59 -18.68 9.38
CA ALA A 350 4.83 -18.74 8.14
C ALA A 350 5.47 -19.67 7.10
N PHE A 351 6.80 -19.71 7.02
CA PHE A 351 7.53 -20.48 6.00
C PHE A 351 7.96 -21.87 6.46
N GLY A 352 7.88 -22.19 7.77
CA GLY A 352 8.22 -23.49 8.33
C GLY A 352 9.69 -23.89 8.20
N GLU A 353 10.56 -22.92 7.90
CA GLU A 353 12.01 -23.08 7.77
C GLU A 353 12.75 -21.87 8.33
N THR A 354 14.00 -22.04 8.77
CA THR A 354 14.80 -20.93 9.27
C THR A 354 15.14 -19.97 8.14
N ILE A 355 15.31 -18.69 8.46
CA ILE A 355 15.71 -17.66 7.48
C ILE A 355 16.99 -18.03 6.73
N ARG A 356 17.92 -18.76 7.37
CA ARG A 356 19.19 -19.22 6.78
C ARG A 356 18.99 -20.32 5.74
N GLU A 357 18.04 -21.23 5.97
CA GLU A 357 17.68 -22.30 5.02
C GLU A 357 17.00 -21.67 3.79
N LEU A 358 16.04 -20.80 4.01
CA LEU A 358 15.34 -20.06 2.96
C LEU A 358 16.31 -19.22 2.13
N GLN A 359 17.29 -18.54 2.76
CA GLN A 359 18.30 -17.75 2.03
C GLN A 359 19.10 -18.59 1.05
N ARG A 360 19.48 -19.81 1.38
CA ARG A 360 20.18 -20.72 0.46
C ARG A 360 19.32 -21.08 -0.75
N GLY A 361 18.03 -21.36 -0.52
CA GLY A 361 17.06 -21.61 -1.59
C GLY A 361 16.85 -20.40 -2.50
N PHE A 362 16.65 -19.23 -1.90
CA PHE A 362 16.49 -17.95 -2.56
C PHE A 362 17.67 -17.61 -3.49
N GLN A 363 18.91 -17.71 -2.99
CA GLN A 363 20.11 -17.41 -3.77
C GLN A 363 20.25 -18.34 -4.99
N ARG A 364 20.04 -19.65 -4.82
CA ARG A 364 20.07 -20.62 -5.92
C ARG A 364 18.99 -20.36 -6.96
N TYR A 365 17.79 -19.98 -6.53
CA TYR A 365 16.68 -19.67 -7.43
C TYR A 365 16.98 -18.43 -8.26
N MET A 366 17.40 -17.33 -7.64
CA MET A 366 17.64 -16.06 -8.32
C MET A 366 18.81 -16.08 -9.31
N GLN A 367 19.74 -17.03 -9.19
CA GLN A 367 20.78 -17.26 -10.19
C GLN A 367 20.22 -17.77 -11.53
N ARG A 368 19.05 -18.42 -11.52
CA ARG A 368 18.39 -19.05 -12.67
C ARG A 368 17.30 -18.17 -13.31
N VAL A 369 16.86 -17.11 -12.62
CA VAL A 369 15.86 -16.19 -13.17
C VAL A 369 16.47 -15.43 -14.34
N ASN A 370 15.84 -15.40 -15.50
CA ASN A 370 16.33 -14.74 -16.71
C ASN A 370 15.56 -13.46 -17.00
#